data_5b81573bd704edec05659444b56ccec9
#
_entry.id   5b81573bd704edec05659444b56ccec9
#
_cell.length_a   1.000
_cell.length_b   1.000
_cell.length_c   1.000
_cell.angle_alpha   90.00
_cell.angle_beta   90.00
_cell.angle_gamma   90.00
#
_symmetry.space_group_name_H-M   'P 1'
#
loop_
_entity.id
_entity.type
_entity.pdbx_description
1 polymer ?
#
loop_
_entity_poly.entity_id
_entity_poly.type
_entity_poly.pdbx_seq_one_letter_code
_entity_poly.pdbx_strand_id
1 'polypeptide(L)'
;MSAPYRISKLTKREKPLFVSLMSKAFAKDPLFLHVFGDSEIDRKARNSVTAFVSFMFDKSFMLNEEVWGLYENKNLLGVYTVEKPQPSRLQNITGGALLIGRLIPLFFQLSGKTLGLLSSYMRVTRSFAPKMAHHYLIMIGVNPENQGKGIGKALLQHLLHTVHTDNKSQGVALDTENAENVSLYRRFGFALSGETQIDIVPVYCMFYQKKSSGNRDSEISNYL
;
A
#
# COMPACT_ATOMS: atom_id res chain seq x y z
N MET A 1 27.44 -7.35 14.44
CA MET A 1 26.70 -6.07 14.35
C MET A 1 25.83 -6.15 13.12
N SER A 2 24.50 -6.19 13.27
CA SER A 2 23.59 -6.14 12.11
C SER A 2 23.72 -4.75 11.47
N ALA A 3 23.83 -4.70 10.14
CA ALA A 3 23.84 -3.42 9.44
C ALA A 3 22.54 -2.67 9.76
N PRO A 4 22.62 -1.36 10.04
CA PRO A 4 21.43 -0.61 10.39
C PRO A 4 20.45 -0.60 9.21
N TYR A 5 19.17 -0.84 9.49
CA TYR A 5 18.11 -0.67 8.52
C TYR A 5 18.07 0.78 8.05
N ARG A 6 17.90 0.96 6.75
CA ARG A 6 17.72 2.28 6.13
C ARG A 6 16.40 2.32 5.39
N ILE A 7 15.59 3.33 5.67
CA ILE A 7 14.36 3.59 4.89
C ILE A 7 14.63 4.77 3.95
N SER A 8 14.31 4.60 2.68
CA SER A 8 14.46 5.64 1.65
C SER A 8 13.41 5.50 0.57
N LYS A 9 13.11 6.61 -0.13
CA LYS A 9 12.21 6.59 -1.28
C LYS A 9 12.84 5.79 -2.42
N LEU A 10 12.02 4.97 -3.06
CA LEU A 10 12.40 4.29 -4.28
C LEU A 10 12.39 5.27 -5.46
N THR A 11 13.28 5.02 -6.40
CA THR A 11 13.31 5.68 -7.71
C THR A 11 12.76 4.74 -8.79
N LYS A 12 12.49 5.27 -9.98
CA LYS A 12 12.02 4.44 -11.12
C LYS A 12 12.98 3.29 -11.48
N ARG A 13 14.28 3.43 -11.15
CA ARG A 13 15.31 2.40 -11.42
C ARG A 13 15.11 1.14 -10.57
N GLU A 14 14.45 1.26 -9.42
CA GLU A 14 14.22 0.17 -8.48
C GLU A 14 12.93 -0.61 -8.76
N LYS A 15 12.24 -0.30 -9.89
CA LYS A 15 11.05 -1.03 -10.31
C LYS A 15 11.20 -2.55 -10.32
N PRO A 16 12.29 -3.15 -10.83
CA PRO A 16 12.44 -4.61 -10.81
C PRO A 16 12.48 -5.19 -9.40
N LEU A 17 13.14 -4.51 -8.45
CA LEU A 17 13.19 -4.91 -7.05
C LEU A 17 11.81 -4.83 -6.39
N PHE A 18 11.09 -3.72 -6.62
CA PHE A 18 9.72 -3.53 -6.13
C PHE A 18 8.80 -4.64 -6.64
N VAL A 19 8.79 -4.87 -7.96
CA VAL A 19 7.91 -5.86 -8.59
C VAL A 19 8.21 -7.27 -8.06
N SER A 20 9.49 -7.64 -7.97
CA SER A 20 9.91 -8.95 -7.43
C SER A 20 9.43 -9.13 -5.98
N LEU A 21 9.67 -8.13 -5.11
CA LEU A 21 9.31 -8.21 -3.69
C LEU A 21 7.79 -8.26 -3.52
N MET A 22 7.07 -7.34 -4.14
CA MET A 22 5.63 -7.21 -3.93
C MET A 22 4.85 -8.38 -4.52
N SER A 23 5.26 -8.93 -5.67
CA SER A 23 4.65 -10.14 -6.23
C SER A 23 4.76 -11.33 -5.28
N LYS A 24 5.90 -11.48 -4.59
CA LYS A 24 6.08 -12.52 -3.57
C LYS A 24 5.28 -12.23 -2.29
N ALA A 25 5.30 -10.98 -1.82
CA ALA A 25 4.62 -10.59 -0.59
C ALA A 25 3.10 -10.76 -0.67
N PHE A 26 2.52 -10.56 -1.86
CA PHE A 26 1.09 -10.69 -2.11
C PHE A 26 0.67 -12.03 -2.74
N ALA A 27 1.59 -12.99 -2.90
CA ALA A 27 1.27 -14.27 -3.53
C ALA A 27 0.16 -15.03 -2.81
N LYS A 28 0.04 -14.86 -1.49
CA LYS A 28 -1.00 -15.52 -0.64
C LYS A 28 -2.04 -14.53 -0.10
N ASP A 29 -2.06 -13.31 -0.60
CA ASP A 29 -3.06 -12.33 -0.23
C ASP A 29 -4.45 -12.77 -0.72
N PRO A 30 -5.52 -12.70 0.11
CA PRO A 30 -6.85 -13.18 -0.26
C PRO A 30 -7.43 -12.51 -1.51
N LEU A 31 -7.21 -11.20 -1.69
CA LEU A 31 -7.67 -10.49 -2.88
C LEU A 31 -6.90 -10.96 -4.11
N PHE A 32 -5.57 -11.08 -4.01
CA PHE A 32 -4.74 -11.50 -5.15
C PHE A 32 -5.05 -12.92 -5.57
N LEU A 33 -5.23 -13.85 -4.62
CA LEU A 33 -5.64 -15.22 -4.91
C LEU A 33 -7.00 -15.25 -5.61
N HIS A 34 -7.96 -14.46 -5.14
CA HIS A 34 -9.30 -14.41 -5.72
C HIS A 34 -9.30 -13.79 -7.14
N VAL A 35 -8.55 -12.71 -7.33
CA VAL A 35 -8.55 -11.94 -8.57
C VAL A 35 -7.70 -12.56 -9.68
N PHE A 36 -6.53 -13.09 -9.32
CA PHE A 36 -5.53 -13.56 -10.27
C PHE A 36 -5.34 -15.09 -10.24
N GLY A 37 -5.71 -15.74 -9.15
CA GLY A 37 -5.38 -17.14 -8.89
C GLY A 37 -4.03 -17.30 -8.19
N ASP A 38 -3.64 -18.56 -7.95
CA ASP A 38 -2.39 -18.88 -7.25
C ASP A 38 -1.17 -18.68 -8.16
N SER A 39 -0.42 -17.61 -7.91
CA SER A 39 0.77 -17.23 -8.66
C SER A 39 1.99 -18.12 -8.39
N GLU A 40 1.99 -18.94 -7.34
CA GLU A 40 3.09 -19.86 -7.04
C GLU A 40 3.05 -21.08 -7.98
N ILE A 41 1.85 -21.54 -8.33
CA ILE A 41 1.65 -22.75 -9.15
C ILE A 41 1.23 -22.43 -10.60
N ASP A 42 0.45 -21.37 -10.83
CA ASP A 42 -0.04 -21.00 -12.16
C ASP A 42 0.78 -19.88 -12.79
N ARG A 43 1.36 -20.17 -13.97
CA ARG A 43 2.14 -19.19 -14.74
C ARG A 43 1.30 -18.00 -15.21
N LYS A 44 0.03 -18.20 -15.57
CA LYS A 44 -0.87 -17.12 -16.00
C LYS A 44 -1.17 -16.18 -14.84
N ALA A 45 -1.49 -16.72 -13.67
CA ALA A 45 -1.67 -15.96 -12.44
C ALA A 45 -0.41 -15.16 -12.10
N ARG A 46 0.77 -15.77 -12.16
CA ARG A 46 2.06 -15.11 -11.93
C ARG A 46 2.30 -13.93 -12.86
N ASN A 47 2.03 -14.09 -14.15
CA ASN A 47 2.16 -13.02 -15.13
C ASN A 47 1.18 -11.88 -14.83
N SER A 48 -0.07 -12.18 -14.46
CA SER A 48 -1.10 -11.21 -14.11
C SER A 48 -0.74 -10.41 -12.85
N VAL A 49 -0.28 -11.08 -11.81
CA VAL A 49 0.22 -10.43 -10.57
C VAL A 49 1.41 -9.50 -10.89
N THR A 50 2.38 -10.00 -11.66
CA THR A 50 3.56 -9.21 -12.05
C THR A 50 3.16 -7.97 -12.84
N ALA A 51 2.23 -8.11 -13.78
CA ALA A 51 1.72 -6.98 -14.58
C ALA A 51 0.99 -5.97 -13.71
N PHE A 52 0.12 -6.42 -12.81
CA PHE A 52 -0.61 -5.55 -11.91
C PHE A 52 0.31 -4.79 -10.96
N VAL A 53 1.26 -5.49 -10.31
CA VAL A 53 2.24 -4.86 -9.40
C VAL A 53 3.14 -3.87 -10.16
N SER A 54 3.55 -4.23 -11.38
CA SER A 54 4.31 -3.33 -12.27
C SER A 54 3.53 -2.07 -12.61
N PHE A 55 2.24 -2.20 -12.92
CA PHE A 55 1.34 -1.08 -13.17
C PHE A 55 1.17 -0.21 -11.91
N MET A 56 1.00 -0.80 -10.73
CA MET A 56 0.86 -0.07 -9.47
C MET A 56 2.11 0.78 -9.17
N PHE A 57 3.32 0.26 -9.46
CA PHE A 57 4.54 1.04 -9.35
C PHE A 57 4.56 2.24 -10.31
N ASP A 58 4.28 2.02 -11.59
CA ASP A 58 4.25 3.11 -12.58
C ASP A 58 3.19 4.16 -12.23
N LYS A 59 1.99 3.72 -11.83
CA LYS A 59 0.91 4.58 -11.35
C LYS A 59 1.37 5.49 -10.23
N SER A 60 2.11 4.96 -9.26
CA SER A 60 2.59 5.75 -8.12
C SER A 60 3.46 6.93 -8.56
N PHE A 61 4.36 6.72 -9.52
CA PHE A 61 5.18 7.80 -10.06
C PHE A 61 4.40 8.80 -10.94
N MET A 62 3.33 8.34 -11.60
CA MET A 62 2.49 9.20 -12.43
C MET A 62 1.57 10.08 -11.60
N LEU A 63 1.05 9.55 -10.50
CA LEU A 63 0.16 10.27 -9.58
C LEU A 63 0.91 10.98 -8.45
N ASN A 64 2.25 10.97 -8.47
CA ASN A 64 3.08 11.57 -7.42
C ASN A 64 2.82 10.98 -6.02
N GLU A 65 2.46 9.70 -5.98
CA GLU A 65 2.42 8.90 -4.76
C GLU A 65 3.85 8.61 -4.29
N GLU A 66 4.03 8.28 -3.02
CA GLU A 66 5.36 7.97 -2.49
C GLU A 66 5.54 6.45 -2.33
N VAL A 67 6.69 5.97 -2.81
CA VAL A 67 7.11 4.58 -2.64
C VAL A 67 8.35 4.56 -1.76
N TRP A 68 8.26 3.89 -0.60
CA TRP A 68 9.32 3.82 0.38
C TRP A 68 9.79 2.38 0.57
N GLY A 69 11.09 2.18 0.65
CA GLY A 69 11.70 0.87 0.86
C GLY A 69 12.57 0.83 2.10
N LEU A 70 12.51 -0.28 2.81
CA LEU A 70 13.41 -0.61 3.90
C LEU A 70 14.50 -1.53 3.37
N TYR A 71 15.73 -1.12 3.57
CA TYR A 71 16.94 -1.81 3.10
C TYR A 71 17.81 -2.27 4.26
N GLU A 72 18.40 -3.44 4.07
CA GLU A 72 19.57 -3.89 4.81
C GLU A 72 20.73 -3.99 3.82
N ASN A 73 21.74 -3.14 3.99
CA ASN A 73 22.79 -2.93 2.97
C ASN A 73 22.19 -2.50 1.62
N LYS A 74 22.28 -3.36 0.58
CA LYS A 74 21.70 -3.15 -0.76
C LYS A 74 20.42 -3.96 -0.98
N ASN A 75 20.02 -4.80 -0.02
CA ASN A 75 18.86 -5.69 -0.15
C ASN A 75 17.59 -4.97 0.27
N LEU A 76 16.60 -4.92 -0.62
CA LEU A 76 15.27 -4.42 -0.34
C LEU A 76 14.48 -5.50 0.41
N LEU A 77 14.12 -5.23 1.67
CA LEU A 77 13.45 -6.19 2.55
C LEU A 77 11.95 -5.99 2.64
N GLY A 78 11.48 -4.77 2.45
CA GLY A 78 10.07 -4.43 2.47
C GLY A 78 9.82 -3.06 1.88
N VAL A 79 8.59 -2.83 1.44
CA VAL A 79 8.18 -1.57 0.81
C VAL A 79 6.77 -1.19 1.24
N TYR A 80 6.46 0.09 1.18
CA TYR A 80 5.07 0.56 1.16
C TYR A 80 4.88 1.65 0.12
N THR A 81 3.64 1.77 -0.34
CA THR A 81 3.20 2.82 -1.26
C THR A 81 2.09 3.61 -0.60
N VAL A 82 2.19 4.92 -0.61
CA VAL A 82 1.26 5.82 0.06
C VAL A 82 0.87 6.99 -0.84
N GLU A 83 -0.43 7.25 -0.90
CA GLU A 83 -1.00 8.45 -1.49
C GLU A 83 -0.98 9.57 -0.46
N LYS A 84 -0.58 10.77 -0.88
CA LYS A 84 -0.56 11.95 -0.01
C LYS A 84 -1.94 12.59 0.09
N PRO A 85 -2.20 13.36 1.17
CA PRO A 85 -3.39 14.22 1.25
C PRO A 85 -3.47 15.07 -0.02
N GLN A 86 -4.62 15.04 -0.65
CA GLN A 86 -4.84 15.43 -2.04
C GLN A 86 -4.06 16.68 -2.51
N PRO A 87 -3.33 16.56 -3.62
CA PRO A 87 -2.84 17.69 -4.38
C PRO A 87 -3.99 18.36 -5.15
N SER A 88 -3.75 19.58 -5.63
CA SER A 88 -4.70 20.37 -6.41
C SER A 88 -5.36 19.56 -7.55
N ARG A 89 -6.63 19.87 -7.88
CA ARG A 89 -7.42 19.23 -8.95
C ARG A 89 -6.70 19.14 -10.31
N LEU A 90 -5.77 20.04 -10.61
CA LEU A 90 -4.99 20.08 -11.86
C LEU A 90 -4.01 18.89 -12.01
N GLN A 91 -3.37 18.43 -10.93
CA GLN A 91 -2.44 17.29 -11.00
C GLN A 91 -3.18 15.95 -11.23
N ASN A 92 -4.45 15.85 -10.80
CA ASN A 92 -5.27 14.67 -11.03
C ASN A 92 -5.69 14.53 -12.50
N ILE A 93 -5.86 15.62 -13.25
CA ILE A 93 -6.29 15.59 -14.66
C ILE A 93 -5.13 15.14 -15.56
N THR A 94 -3.93 15.70 -15.39
CA THR A 94 -2.76 15.34 -16.21
C THR A 94 -2.26 13.92 -15.91
N GLY A 95 -2.24 13.52 -14.62
CA GLY A 95 -1.91 12.15 -14.21
C GLY A 95 -2.92 11.13 -14.73
N GLY A 96 -4.23 11.46 -14.71
CA GLY A 96 -5.29 10.59 -15.22
C GLY A 96 -5.19 10.31 -16.71
N ALA A 97 -4.89 11.31 -17.54
CA ALA A 97 -4.71 11.14 -18.98
C ALA A 97 -3.51 10.23 -19.33
N LEU A 98 -2.39 10.39 -18.61
CA LEU A 98 -1.21 9.52 -18.78
C LEU A 98 -1.46 8.08 -18.31
N LEU A 99 -2.31 7.89 -17.29
CA LEU A 99 -2.69 6.55 -16.82
C LEU A 99 -3.42 5.74 -17.87
N ILE A 100 -4.25 6.37 -18.72
CA ILE A 100 -4.99 5.68 -19.78
C ILE A 100 -4.03 4.94 -20.71
N GLY A 101 -2.92 5.57 -21.13
CA GLY A 101 -1.92 4.93 -21.98
C GLY A 101 -1.21 3.74 -21.30
N ARG A 102 -1.05 3.78 -19.99
CA ARG A 102 -0.43 2.68 -19.21
C ARG A 102 -1.41 1.57 -18.81
N LEU A 103 -2.71 1.85 -18.85
CA LEU A 103 -3.75 0.82 -18.69
C LEU A 103 -3.83 -0.10 -19.92
N ILE A 104 -3.44 0.36 -21.12
CA ILE A 104 -3.52 -0.43 -22.35
C ILE A 104 -2.82 -1.79 -22.23
N PRO A 105 -1.54 -1.90 -21.79
CA PRO A 105 -0.89 -3.20 -21.60
C PRO A 105 -1.58 -4.07 -20.54
N LEU A 106 -2.18 -3.46 -19.51
CA LEU A 106 -2.92 -4.16 -18.46
C LEU A 106 -4.22 -4.76 -19.00
N PHE A 107 -4.93 -4.06 -19.89
CA PHE A 107 -6.13 -4.57 -20.58
C PHE A 107 -5.85 -5.82 -21.44
N PHE A 108 -4.65 -5.94 -21.99
CA PHE A 108 -4.26 -7.15 -22.75
C PHE A 108 -3.84 -8.32 -21.85
N GLN A 109 -3.48 -8.07 -20.61
CA GLN A 109 -3.00 -9.09 -19.66
C GLN A 109 -4.06 -9.51 -18.65
N LEU A 110 -5.01 -8.64 -18.33
CA LEU A 110 -6.10 -8.90 -17.39
C LEU A 110 -7.44 -8.95 -18.09
N SER A 111 -8.32 -9.83 -17.62
CA SER A 111 -9.69 -9.89 -18.16
C SER A 111 -10.50 -8.63 -17.78
N GLY A 112 -11.49 -8.29 -18.59
CA GLY A 112 -12.42 -7.19 -18.26
C GLY A 112 -13.13 -7.41 -16.91
N LYS A 113 -13.43 -8.67 -16.56
CA LYS A 113 -14.00 -9.05 -15.24
C LYS A 113 -13.02 -8.69 -14.11
N THR A 114 -11.75 -9.03 -14.26
CA THR A 114 -10.69 -8.70 -13.29
C THR A 114 -10.55 -7.20 -13.07
N LEU A 115 -10.54 -6.43 -14.17
CA LEU A 115 -10.43 -4.96 -14.10
C LEU A 115 -11.67 -4.34 -13.46
N GLY A 116 -12.86 -4.86 -13.74
CA GLY A 116 -14.11 -4.44 -13.12
C GLY A 116 -14.12 -4.69 -11.62
N LEU A 117 -13.64 -5.86 -11.19
CA LEU A 117 -13.52 -6.22 -9.77
C LEU A 117 -12.55 -5.28 -9.04
N LEU A 118 -11.35 -5.06 -9.57
CA LEU A 118 -10.36 -4.14 -9.00
C LEU A 118 -10.87 -2.70 -8.93
N SER A 119 -11.58 -2.23 -9.96
CA SER A 119 -12.19 -0.90 -9.97
C SER A 119 -13.29 -0.77 -8.90
N SER A 120 -14.13 -1.80 -8.77
CA SER A 120 -15.16 -1.86 -7.72
C SER A 120 -14.54 -1.86 -6.33
N TYR A 121 -13.49 -2.68 -6.13
CA TYR A 121 -12.71 -2.75 -4.91
C TYR A 121 -12.22 -1.35 -4.49
N MET A 122 -11.46 -0.67 -5.37
CA MET A 122 -10.93 0.66 -5.06
C MET A 122 -12.01 1.70 -4.76
N ARG A 123 -13.13 1.66 -5.48
CA ARG A 123 -14.25 2.58 -5.25
C ARG A 123 -14.91 2.35 -3.90
N VAL A 124 -15.15 1.10 -3.54
CA VAL A 124 -15.82 0.73 -2.28
C VAL A 124 -14.90 1.02 -1.09
N THR A 125 -13.63 0.59 -1.10
CA THR A 125 -12.70 0.85 0.01
C THR A 125 -12.49 2.32 0.26
N ARG A 126 -12.38 3.13 -0.82
CA ARG A 126 -12.25 4.59 -0.72
C ARG A 126 -13.49 5.27 -0.14
N SER A 127 -14.68 4.69 -0.26
CA SER A 127 -15.91 5.26 0.29
C SER A 127 -15.96 5.20 1.82
N PHE A 128 -15.21 4.32 2.45
CA PHE A 128 -15.07 4.23 3.91
C PHE A 128 -14.00 5.17 4.49
N ALA A 129 -13.17 5.76 3.65
CA ALA A 129 -12.19 6.73 4.11
C ALA A 129 -12.88 8.04 4.52
N PRO A 130 -12.41 8.72 5.60
CA PRO A 130 -13.00 9.96 6.04
C PRO A 130 -12.80 11.08 5.01
N LYS A 131 -13.70 12.09 5.03
CA LYS A 131 -13.64 13.21 4.08
C LYS A 131 -12.50 14.20 4.36
N MET A 132 -11.89 14.15 5.55
CA MET A 132 -10.76 15.01 5.90
C MET A 132 -9.51 14.67 5.08
N ALA A 133 -8.59 15.62 4.93
CA ALA A 133 -7.34 15.41 4.24
C ALA A 133 -6.47 14.35 4.95
N HIS A 134 -6.15 13.26 4.29
CA HIS A 134 -5.42 12.15 4.87
C HIS A 134 -4.53 11.46 3.84
N HIS A 135 -3.52 10.74 4.33
CA HIS A 135 -2.77 9.78 3.52
C HIS A 135 -3.60 8.51 3.28
N TYR A 136 -3.29 7.78 2.22
CA TYR A 136 -3.85 6.45 2.01
C TYR A 136 -2.74 5.45 1.77
N LEU A 137 -2.59 4.47 2.66
CA LEU A 137 -1.66 3.37 2.47
C LEU A 137 -2.25 2.40 1.43
N ILE A 138 -1.67 2.41 0.23
CA ILE A 138 -2.16 1.63 -0.91
C ILE A 138 -1.71 0.18 -0.81
N MET A 139 -0.43 -0.03 -0.50
CA MET A 139 0.18 -1.35 -0.40
C MET A 139 1.32 -1.32 0.63
N ILE A 140 1.47 -2.37 1.39
CA ILE A 140 2.65 -2.62 2.23
C ILE A 140 3.02 -4.10 2.12
N GLY A 141 4.29 -4.39 1.85
CA GLY A 141 4.76 -5.76 1.68
C GLY A 141 6.16 -5.95 2.25
N VAL A 142 6.38 -7.13 2.82
CA VAL A 142 7.69 -7.58 3.32
C VAL A 142 8.05 -8.87 2.59
N ASN A 143 9.30 -8.98 2.11
CA ASN A 143 9.79 -10.22 1.52
C ASN A 143 9.50 -11.40 2.47
N PRO A 144 8.81 -12.47 2.03
CA PRO A 144 8.46 -13.61 2.87
C PRO A 144 9.62 -14.17 3.69
N GLU A 145 10.83 -14.23 3.13
CA GLU A 145 12.05 -14.70 3.81
C GLU A 145 12.50 -13.80 4.99
N ASN A 146 11.95 -12.60 5.07
CA ASN A 146 12.30 -11.60 6.07
C ASN A 146 11.12 -11.24 6.99
N GLN A 147 9.99 -11.91 6.86
CA GLN A 147 8.87 -11.75 7.79
C GLN A 147 9.26 -12.20 9.22
N GLY A 148 8.52 -11.71 10.22
CA GLY A 148 8.82 -11.99 11.63
C GLY A 148 10.00 -11.18 12.22
N LYS A 149 10.80 -10.46 11.41
CA LYS A 149 11.97 -9.68 11.85
C LYS A 149 11.66 -8.21 12.17
N GLY A 150 10.39 -7.84 12.31
CA GLY A 150 9.98 -6.47 12.65
C GLY A 150 9.98 -5.46 11.48
N ILE A 151 10.28 -5.88 10.25
CA ILE A 151 10.37 -5.01 9.07
C ILE A 151 9.04 -4.30 8.78
N GLY A 152 7.92 -5.03 8.80
CA GLY A 152 6.59 -4.44 8.63
C GLY A 152 6.26 -3.41 9.72
N LYS A 153 6.67 -3.68 10.97
CA LYS A 153 6.56 -2.72 12.07
C LYS A 153 7.34 -1.44 11.78
N ALA A 154 8.61 -1.56 11.35
CA ALA A 154 9.45 -0.40 11.03
C ALA A 154 8.88 0.44 9.88
N LEU A 155 8.33 -0.21 8.84
CA LEU A 155 7.66 0.48 7.74
C LEU A 155 6.41 1.24 8.19
N LEU A 156 5.56 0.63 9.04
CA LEU A 156 4.38 1.30 9.61
C LEU A 156 4.76 2.46 10.52
N GLN A 157 5.79 2.32 11.35
CA GLN A 157 6.30 3.42 12.19
C GLN A 157 6.79 4.59 11.34
N HIS A 158 7.53 4.31 10.25
CA HIS A 158 7.98 5.35 9.33
C HIS A 158 6.81 6.05 8.63
N LEU A 159 5.79 5.29 8.19
CA LEU A 159 4.57 5.86 7.63
C LEU A 159 3.86 6.78 8.63
N LEU A 160 3.66 6.34 9.86
CA LEU A 160 3.02 7.16 10.90
C LEU A 160 3.84 8.41 11.20
N HIS A 161 5.17 8.31 11.26
CA HIS A 161 6.04 9.48 11.40
C HIS A 161 5.84 10.47 10.24
N THR A 162 5.80 9.99 9.00
CA THR A 162 5.52 10.83 7.81
C THR A 162 4.17 11.53 7.92
N VAL A 163 3.12 10.81 8.36
CA VAL A 163 1.79 11.38 8.59
C VAL A 163 1.82 12.45 9.68
N HIS A 164 2.56 12.23 10.76
CA HIS A 164 2.68 13.20 11.86
C HIS A 164 3.41 14.47 11.46
N THR A 165 4.42 14.37 10.61
CA THR A 165 5.22 15.51 10.14
C THR A 165 4.53 16.31 9.02
N ASP A 166 3.55 15.72 8.33
CA ASP A 166 2.77 16.42 7.30
C ASP A 166 1.63 17.23 7.93
N ASN A 167 1.78 18.56 7.92
CA ASN A 167 0.78 19.48 8.47
C ASN A 167 -0.55 19.49 7.70
N LYS A 168 -0.59 18.97 6.46
CA LYS A 168 -1.79 18.86 5.65
C LYS A 168 -2.59 17.60 5.96
N SER A 169 -1.97 16.62 6.62
CA SER A 169 -2.58 15.34 6.91
C SER A 169 -3.25 15.33 8.29
N GLN A 170 -4.43 14.77 8.37
CA GLN A 170 -5.13 14.48 9.62
C GLN A 170 -5.09 13.01 10.01
N GLY A 171 -4.48 12.15 9.18
CA GLY A 171 -4.37 10.73 9.46
C GLY A 171 -3.97 9.91 8.24
N VAL A 172 -4.13 8.60 8.35
CA VAL A 172 -3.93 7.66 7.24
C VAL A 172 -5.01 6.59 7.23
N ALA A 173 -5.60 6.37 6.06
CA ALA A 173 -6.53 5.29 5.79
C ALA A 173 -5.79 4.11 5.15
N LEU A 174 -6.32 2.92 5.33
CA LEU A 174 -5.91 1.69 4.64
C LEU A 174 -7.09 0.72 4.54
N ASP A 175 -6.93 -0.29 3.73
CA ASP A 175 -7.77 -1.48 3.66
C ASP A 175 -6.91 -2.74 3.72
N THR A 176 -7.51 -3.85 4.16
CA THR A 176 -6.89 -5.17 4.21
C THR A 176 -7.95 -6.27 4.13
N GLU A 177 -7.61 -7.36 3.46
CA GLU A 177 -8.46 -8.55 3.30
C GLU A 177 -8.09 -9.64 4.32
N ASN A 178 -7.00 -9.44 5.05
CA ASN A 178 -6.54 -10.38 6.06
C ASN A 178 -6.96 -9.90 7.47
N ALA A 179 -7.82 -10.67 8.13
CA ALA A 179 -8.28 -10.39 9.49
C ALA A 179 -7.14 -10.33 10.53
N GLU A 180 -6.04 -11.05 10.31
CA GLU A 180 -4.87 -11.01 11.19
C GLU A 180 -4.21 -9.62 11.17
N ASN A 181 -4.20 -8.97 10.00
CA ASN A 181 -3.67 -7.63 9.85
C ASN A 181 -4.50 -6.58 10.61
N VAL A 182 -5.80 -6.78 10.78
CA VAL A 182 -6.66 -5.89 11.57
C VAL A 182 -6.14 -5.77 13.01
N SER A 183 -5.76 -6.90 13.62
CA SER A 183 -5.18 -6.92 14.97
C SER A 183 -3.81 -6.23 15.00
N LEU A 184 -3.00 -6.36 13.95
CA LEU A 184 -1.74 -5.65 13.82
C LEU A 184 -1.98 -4.14 13.75
N TYR A 185 -2.82 -3.67 12.84
CA TYR A 185 -3.09 -2.24 12.65
C TYR A 185 -3.73 -1.60 13.88
N ARG A 186 -4.60 -2.32 14.61
CA ARG A 186 -5.14 -1.84 15.89
C ARG A 186 -4.05 -1.52 16.92
N ARG A 187 -2.99 -2.34 17.00
CA ARG A 187 -1.84 -2.06 17.88
C ARG A 187 -1.07 -0.80 17.49
N PHE A 188 -1.18 -0.34 16.24
CA PHE A 188 -0.64 0.93 15.76
C PHE A 188 -1.63 2.09 15.88
N GLY A 189 -2.77 1.89 16.54
CA GLY A 189 -3.76 2.94 16.77
C GLY A 189 -4.77 3.14 15.64
N PHE A 190 -4.82 2.23 14.65
CA PHE A 190 -5.88 2.27 13.64
C PHE A 190 -7.20 1.77 14.24
N ALA A 191 -8.28 2.48 13.94
CA ALA A 191 -9.65 2.06 14.21
C ALA A 191 -10.31 1.55 12.93
N LEU A 192 -11.24 0.61 13.07
CA LEU A 192 -12.06 0.12 11.96
C LEU A 192 -13.03 1.24 11.54
N SER A 193 -12.99 1.63 10.27
CA SER A 193 -13.91 2.61 9.66
C SER A 193 -15.12 1.93 9.03
N GLY A 194 -14.97 0.66 8.64
CA GLY A 194 -16.03 -0.15 8.08
C GLY A 194 -15.53 -1.49 7.60
N GLU A 195 -16.50 -2.39 7.42
CA GLU A 195 -16.28 -3.72 6.85
C GLU A 195 -17.20 -3.88 5.65
N THR A 196 -16.71 -4.57 4.63
CA THR A 196 -17.47 -4.89 3.44
C THR A 196 -17.00 -6.22 2.86
N GLN A 197 -17.64 -6.66 1.81
CA GLN A 197 -17.25 -7.84 1.07
C GLN A 197 -17.27 -7.51 -0.42
N ILE A 198 -16.21 -7.86 -1.11
CA ILE A 198 -16.11 -7.73 -2.55
C ILE A 198 -16.10 -9.14 -3.14
N ASP A 199 -17.21 -9.50 -3.79
CA ASP A 199 -17.51 -10.88 -4.14
C ASP A 199 -17.48 -11.77 -2.90
N ILE A 200 -16.50 -12.65 -2.73
CA ILE A 200 -16.33 -13.53 -1.55
C ILE A 200 -15.24 -13.06 -0.60
N VAL A 201 -14.51 -11.98 -0.94
CA VAL A 201 -13.35 -11.52 -0.18
C VAL A 201 -13.79 -10.50 0.87
N PRO A 202 -13.60 -10.76 2.18
CA PRO A 202 -13.85 -9.77 3.22
C PRO A 202 -12.84 -8.64 3.12
N VAL A 203 -13.27 -7.41 3.39
CA VAL A 203 -12.43 -6.22 3.33
C VAL A 203 -12.66 -5.38 4.58
N TYR A 204 -11.59 -5.06 5.28
CA TYR A 204 -11.56 -4.26 6.49
C TYR A 204 -10.94 -2.90 6.19
N CYS A 205 -11.73 -1.84 6.23
CA CYS A 205 -11.28 -0.47 6.04
C CYS A 205 -10.93 0.13 7.39
N MET A 206 -9.75 0.69 7.53
CA MET A 206 -9.25 1.21 8.81
C MET A 206 -8.70 2.62 8.66
N PHE A 207 -8.76 3.38 9.74
CA PHE A 207 -8.25 4.74 9.78
C PHE A 207 -7.46 5.01 11.06
N TYR A 208 -6.28 5.58 10.91
CA TYR A 208 -5.50 6.16 11.98
C TYR A 208 -5.69 7.67 11.97
N GLN A 209 -6.26 8.22 13.03
CA GLN A 209 -6.44 9.66 13.19
C GLN A 209 -5.23 10.26 13.90
N LYS A 210 -4.61 11.26 13.30
CA LYS A 210 -3.54 12.04 13.92
C LYS A 210 -4.13 12.83 15.08
N LYS A 211 -3.56 12.65 16.27
CA LYS A 211 -3.97 13.45 17.45
C LYS A 211 -3.54 14.91 17.24
N SER A 212 -4.43 15.85 17.50
CA SER A 212 -4.11 17.28 17.45
C SER A 212 -3.08 17.64 18.51
N SER A 213 -2.23 18.63 18.20
CA SER A 213 -0.99 19.00 18.93
C SER A 213 -1.18 19.53 20.36
N GLY A 214 -2.27 19.22 21.05
CA GLY A 214 -2.49 19.64 22.44
C GLY A 214 -1.83 18.78 23.52
N ASN A 215 -1.25 17.61 23.14
CA ASN A 215 -0.68 16.68 24.13
C ASN A 215 0.60 16.05 23.57
N ARG A 216 1.63 16.90 23.28
CA ARG A 216 2.83 16.47 22.52
C ARG A 216 3.91 15.74 23.30
N ASP A 217 3.91 15.74 24.64
CA ASP A 217 5.12 15.44 25.42
C ASP A 217 5.22 14.01 26.00
N SER A 218 4.18 13.15 25.85
CA SER A 218 4.20 11.85 26.50
C SER A 218 4.29 10.60 25.60
N GLU A 219 4.14 10.72 24.29
CA GLU A 219 4.01 9.53 23.41
C GLU A 219 5.22 9.23 22.51
N ILE A 220 6.13 10.19 22.27
CA ILE A 220 7.31 9.92 21.41
C ILE A 220 8.28 8.94 22.08
N SER A 221 8.26 8.87 23.41
CA SER A 221 9.14 7.98 24.19
C SER A 221 8.78 6.49 24.09
N ASN A 222 7.57 6.15 23.66
CA ASN A 222 7.11 4.75 23.60
C ASN A 222 7.36 4.05 22.24
N TYR A 223 7.90 4.76 21.25
CA TYR A 223 8.13 4.23 19.91
C TYR A 223 9.61 4.14 19.51
N LEU A 224 10.51 4.56 20.39
CA LEU A 224 11.96 4.35 20.30
C LEU A 224 12.36 3.16 21.15
#